data_51ec831b4900389d08850c63ec31f3a3
#
_entry.id   51ec831b4900389d08850c63ec31f3a3
#
_cell.length_a   1.000
_cell.length_b   1.000
_cell.length_c   1.000
_cell.angle_alpha   90.00
_cell.angle_beta   90.00
_cell.angle_gamma   90.00
#
_symmetry.space_group_name_H-M   'P 1'
#
loop_
_entity.id
_entity.type
_entity.pdbx_description
1 polymer ?
#
loop_
_entity_poly.entity_id
_entity_poly.type
_entity_poly.pdbx_seq_one_letter_code
_entity_poly.pdbx_strand_id
1 'polypeptide(L)'
;MTFSISGRCERTGMFGIAVSSSSPSVAARCAHVRAGVGAVSTQNVTDPRLGPKGLDLMATGLSAEAALARLVAEAPNIEYRQLALVDAAGGTASYSGAKTLGTHATARGNNVVAAGNMLTTTDIPQKMVDTFEAAKDQHLGDRLISAMRAAIAAGGEEGPVHSMGLVMVDKVSWNVADLRVDWTEGDPIEECAALWERWRGEMDAYVTRALNPSGAPSYGVPGDL
;
A
#
# COMPACT_ATOMS: atom_id res chain seq x y z
N MET A 1 -7.34 -8.62 11.49
CA MET A 1 -6.34 -7.64 11.94
C MET A 1 -5.60 -7.15 10.72
N THR A 2 -5.28 -5.87 10.62
CA THR A 2 -4.59 -5.35 9.42
C THR A 2 -4.07 -3.94 9.68
N PHE A 3 -2.84 -3.64 9.28
CA PHE A 3 -2.36 -2.27 9.15
C PHE A 3 -1.75 -2.04 7.77
N SER A 4 -1.91 -0.84 7.25
CA SER A 4 -1.46 -0.47 5.91
C SER A 4 -1.01 0.98 5.84
N ILE A 5 -0.17 1.25 4.84
CA ILE A 5 0.23 2.59 4.44
C ILE A 5 0.13 2.71 2.93
N SER A 6 -0.52 3.77 2.48
CA SER A 6 -0.64 4.14 1.07
C SER A 6 0.11 5.45 0.85
N GLY A 7 1.00 5.49 -0.12
CA GLY A 7 1.86 6.66 -0.35
C GLY A 7 2.06 7.00 -1.81
N ARG A 8 2.34 8.28 -2.06
CA ARG A 8 2.78 8.83 -3.35
C ARG A 8 4.19 9.40 -3.19
N CYS A 9 5.05 9.14 -4.16
CA CYS A 9 6.32 9.82 -4.27
C CYS A 9 6.12 11.14 -5.03
N GLU A 10 6.27 12.28 -4.37
CA GLU A 10 6.10 13.59 -5.01
C GLU A 10 7.08 13.80 -6.19
N ARG A 11 8.32 13.29 -6.06
CA ARG A 11 9.39 13.44 -7.04
C ARG A 11 9.17 12.64 -8.32
N THR A 12 8.63 11.41 -8.23
CA THR A 12 8.48 10.50 -9.37
C THR A 12 7.05 10.35 -9.86
N GLY A 13 6.07 10.64 -9.01
CA GLY A 13 4.65 10.36 -9.26
C GLY A 13 4.24 8.91 -8.98
N MET A 14 5.16 8.04 -8.55
CA MET A 14 4.85 6.65 -8.18
C MET A 14 3.85 6.59 -7.03
N PHE A 15 2.95 5.60 -7.08
CA PHE A 15 2.08 5.23 -5.97
C PHE A 15 2.44 3.84 -5.46
N GLY A 16 2.25 3.63 -4.16
CA GLY A 16 2.46 2.33 -3.56
C GLY A 16 1.65 2.13 -2.29
N ILE A 17 1.44 0.86 -1.97
CA ILE A 17 0.80 0.40 -0.73
C ILE A 17 1.64 -0.71 -0.14
N ALA A 18 1.92 -0.61 1.15
CA ALA A 18 2.36 -1.73 1.96
C ALA A 18 1.25 -2.09 2.95
N VAL A 19 0.97 -3.37 3.10
CA VAL A 19 -0.10 -3.88 3.99
C VAL A 19 0.33 -5.19 4.63
N SER A 20 0.05 -5.36 5.92
CA SER A 20 0.31 -6.59 6.67
C SER A 20 -0.90 -7.02 7.48
N SER A 21 -1.00 -8.32 7.75
CA SER A 21 -2.13 -8.90 8.46
C SER A 21 -1.78 -10.26 9.08
N SER A 22 -2.51 -10.61 10.13
CA SER A 22 -2.60 -12.00 10.65
C SER A 22 -3.36 -12.96 9.74
N SER A 23 -4.06 -12.48 8.71
CA SER A 23 -4.80 -13.32 7.76
C SER A 23 -3.99 -13.55 6.49
N PRO A 24 -4.15 -14.72 5.78
CA PRO A 24 -3.38 -15.02 4.58
C PRO A 24 -3.65 -14.04 3.44
N SER A 25 -2.65 -13.86 2.57
CA SER A 25 -2.75 -13.18 1.26
C SER A 25 -3.40 -11.79 1.33
N VAL A 26 -3.02 -10.96 2.31
CA VAL A 26 -3.68 -9.68 2.59
C VAL A 26 -3.66 -8.73 1.40
N ALA A 27 -2.55 -8.66 0.66
CA ALA A 27 -2.39 -7.74 -0.47
C ALA A 27 -3.36 -8.06 -1.61
N ALA A 28 -3.72 -9.32 -1.80
CA ALA A 28 -4.63 -9.76 -2.88
C ALA A 28 -6.02 -9.09 -2.82
N ARG A 29 -6.43 -8.62 -1.64
CA ARG A 29 -7.77 -8.04 -1.43
C ARG A 29 -7.78 -6.62 -0.88
N CYS A 30 -6.65 -6.14 -0.34
CA CYS A 30 -6.62 -4.87 0.39
C CYS A 30 -5.90 -3.74 -0.37
N ALA A 31 -4.95 -4.05 -1.26
CA ALA A 31 -4.09 -3.08 -1.90
C ALA A 31 -4.48 -2.85 -3.38
N HIS A 32 -4.82 -1.62 -3.73
CA HIS A 32 -5.22 -1.26 -5.08
C HIS A 32 -4.52 0.04 -5.50
N VAL A 33 -3.76 -0.02 -6.59
CA VAL A 33 -3.00 1.12 -7.12
C VAL A 33 -3.25 1.29 -8.62
N ARG A 34 -3.16 2.52 -9.11
CA ARG A 34 -3.26 2.82 -10.56
C ARG A 34 -2.35 3.98 -10.90
N ALA A 35 -1.50 3.77 -11.91
CA ALA A 35 -0.57 4.79 -12.40
C ALA A 35 -1.29 6.08 -12.81
N GLY A 36 -0.78 7.23 -12.37
CA GLY A 36 -1.34 8.54 -12.66
C GLY A 36 -2.66 8.87 -11.97
N VAL A 37 -3.23 7.94 -11.19
CA VAL A 37 -4.54 8.08 -10.53
C VAL A 37 -4.43 8.11 -9.00
N GLY A 38 -3.84 7.06 -8.40
CA GLY A 38 -3.78 7.01 -6.95
C GLY A 38 -3.61 5.62 -6.36
N ALA A 39 -3.81 5.55 -5.04
CA ALA A 39 -3.76 4.35 -4.24
C ALA A 39 -4.99 4.26 -3.30
N VAL A 40 -5.56 3.07 -3.15
CA VAL A 40 -6.70 2.80 -2.26
C VAL A 40 -6.45 1.53 -1.48
N SER A 41 -6.39 1.65 -0.15
CA SER A 41 -6.46 0.51 0.76
C SER A 41 -7.90 0.30 1.22
N THR A 42 -8.39 -0.95 1.17
CA THR A 42 -9.67 -1.36 1.76
C THR A 42 -9.43 -2.53 2.70
N GLN A 43 -9.81 -2.41 3.95
CA GLN A 43 -9.46 -3.38 5.00
C GLN A 43 -10.51 -3.48 6.10
N ASN A 44 -10.20 -4.15 7.20
CA ASN A 44 -11.06 -4.61 8.29
C ASN A 44 -11.91 -5.81 7.84
N VAL A 45 -13.24 -5.73 7.82
CA VAL A 45 -14.07 -6.67 7.07
C VAL A 45 -14.06 -6.19 5.62
N THR A 46 -13.16 -6.77 4.84
CA THR A 46 -12.78 -6.21 3.54
C THR A 46 -13.87 -6.40 2.47
N ASP A 47 -14.15 -5.35 1.70
CA ASP A 47 -14.82 -5.44 0.41
C ASP A 47 -13.83 -5.02 -0.70
N PRO A 48 -13.22 -5.97 -1.42
CA PRO A 48 -12.22 -5.67 -2.44
C PRO A 48 -12.72 -4.79 -3.58
N ARG A 49 -14.04 -4.73 -3.82
CA ARG A 49 -14.64 -3.91 -4.88
C ARG A 49 -14.46 -2.41 -4.65
N LEU A 50 -14.29 -1.99 -3.38
CA LEU A 50 -14.15 -0.58 -3.03
C LEU A 50 -12.82 0.02 -3.49
N GLY A 51 -11.76 -0.81 -3.61
CA GLY A 51 -10.48 -0.38 -4.15
C GLY A 51 -10.58 0.10 -5.61
N PRO A 52 -10.93 -0.76 -6.57
CA PRO A 52 -11.14 -0.35 -7.96
C PRO A 52 -12.16 0.79 -8.11
N LYS A 53 -13.29 0.74 -7.38
CA LYS A 53 -14.31 1.80 -7.42
C LYS A 53 -13.75 3.16 -6.96
N GLY A 54 -12.93 3.17 -5.91
CA GLY A 54 -12.25 4.40 -5.46
C GLY A 54 -11.27 4.94 -6.51
N LEU A 55 -10.50 4.07 -7.14
CA LEU A 55 -9.61 4.45 -8.24
C LEU A 55 -10.40 4.96 -9.46
N ASP A 56 -11.53 4.35 -9.80
CA ASP A 56 -12.38 4.81 -10.90
C ASP A 56 -12.94 6.22 -10.61
N LEU A 57 -13.38 6.49 -9.39
CA LEU A 57 -13.84 7.81 -8.97
C LEU A 57 -12.70 8.85 -9.07
N MET A 58 -11.51 8.54 -8.56
CA MET A 58 -10.37 9.45 -8.67
C MET A 58 -9.92 9.65 -10.12
N ALA A 59 -10.04 8.65 -10.98
CA ALA A 59 -9.74 8.77 -12.42
C ALA A 59 -10.67 9.75 -13.16
N THR A 60 -11.85 10.06 -12.61
CA THR A 60 -12.72 11.13 -13.14
C THR A 60 -12.29 12.54 -12.73
N GLY A 61 -11.20 12.68 -11.95
CA GLY A 61 -10.70 13.95 -11.45
C GLY A 61 -11.19 14.31 -10.04
N LEU A 62 -11.90 13.42 -9.34
CA LEU A 62 -12.26 13.65 -7.94
C LEU A 62 -11.02 13.55 -7.04
N SER A 63 -10.97 14.42 -6.03
CA SER A 63 -9.97 14.30 -4.96
C SER A 63 -10.20 13.03 -4.13
N ALA A 64 -9.19 12.60 -3.37
CA ALA A 64 -9.31 11.47 -2.45
C ALA A 64 -10.49 11.66 -1.46
N GLU A 65 -10.70 12.87 -0.96
CA GLU A 65 -11.81 13.18 -0.05
C GLU A 65 -13.18 13.05 -0.75
N ALA A 66 -13.33 13.59 -1.95
CA ALA A 66 -14.58 13.51 -2.70
C ALA A 66 -14.87 12.05 -3.13
N ALA A 67 -13.87 11.29 -3.55
CA ALA A 67 -14.01 9.89 -3.89
C ALA A 67 -14.40 9.05 -2.66
N LEU A 68 -13.76 9.29 -1.51
CA LEU A 68 -14.12 8.63 -0.26
C LEU A 68 -15.57 8.95 0.17
N ALA A 69 -15.99 10.21 0.09
CA ALA A 69 -17.35 10.62 0.43
C ALA A 69 -18.39 9.87 -0.42
N ARG A 70 -18.13 9.68 -1.72
CA ARG A 70 -18.97 8.89 -2.62
C ARG A 70 -18.99 7.40 -2.23
N LEU A 71 -17.83 6.82 -1.93
CA LEU A 71 -17.75 5.42 -1.46
C LEU A 71 -18.57 5.22 -0.18
N VAL A 72 -18.43 6.13 0.80
CA VAL A 72 -19.14 6.05 2.08
C VAL A 72 -20.65 6.19 1.90
N ALA A 73 -21.10 7.06 1.00
CA ALA A 73 -22.53 7.28 0.75
C ALA A 73 -23.21 6.12 -0.01
N GLU A 74 -22.46 5.42 -0.87
CA GLU A 74 -23.05 4.46 -1.82
C GLU A 74 -22.77 2.99 -1.47
N ALA A 75 -21.72 2.69 -0.70
CA ALA A 75 -21.32 1.31 -0.46
C ALA A 75 -22.19 0.65 0.62
N PRO A 76 -22.70 -0.56 0.37
CA PRO A 76 -23.42 -1.32 1.39
C PRO A 76 -22.47 -1.77 2.50
N ASN A 77 -22.97 -1.82 3.72
CA ASN A 77 -22.23 -2.27 4.91
C ASN A 77 -20.94 -1.48 5.14
N ILE A 78 -20.93 -0.21 4.81
CA ILE A 78 -19.74 0.66 4.92
C ILE A 78 -19.25 0.78 6.37
N GLU A 79 -20.15 0.62 7.33
CA GLU A 79 -19.83 0.65 8.76
C GLU A 79 -18.83 -0.43 9.20
N TYR A 80 -18.64 -1.49 8.42
CA TYR A 80 -17.63 -2.54 8.65
C TYR A 80 -16.28 -2.28 7.99
N ARG A 81 -16.15 -1.24 7.16
CA ARG A 81 -14.98 -1.03 6.31
C ARG A 81 -14.03 0.00 6.93
N GLN A 82 -12.74 -0.18 6.63
CA GLN A 82 -11.72 0.84 6.86
C GLN A 82 -11.02 1.12 5.53
N LEU A 83 -11.00 2.40 5.13
CA LEU A 83 -10.52 2.85 3.82
C LEU A 83 -9.43 3.91 4.00
N ALA A 84 -8.44 3.91 3.12
CA ALA A 84 -7.41 4.93 3.04
C ALA A 84 -7.07 5.20 1.56
N LEU A 85 -7.12 6.46 1.14
CA LEU A 85 -6.95 6.89 -0.24
C LEU A 85 -5.87 7.96 -0.37
N VAL A 86 -5.09 7.89 -1.46
CA VAL A 86 -4.17 8.95 -1.92
C VAL A 86 -4.46 9.23 -3.38
N ASP A 87 -4.70 10.49 -3.76
CA ASP A 87 -4.96 10.89 -5.14
C ASP A 87 -3.72 11.38 -5.89
N ALA A 88 -3.90 11.72 -7.18
CA ALA A 88 -2.83 12.16 -8.06
C ALA A 88 -2.16 13.49 -7.64
N ALA A 89 -2.86 14.34 -6.90
CA ALA A 89 -2.32 15.58 -6.35
C ALA A 89 -1.59 15.38 -5.01
N GLY A 90 -1.66 14.16 -4.43
CA GLY A 90 -1.13 13.86 -3.10
C GLY A 90 -2.12 14.15 -1.97
N GLY A 91 -3.37 14.51 -2.30
CA GLY A 91 -4.46 14.61 -1.34
C GLY A 91 -4.76 13.25 -0.73
N THR A 92 -5.13 13.22 0.56
CA THR A 92 -5.35 11.99 1.31
C THR A 92 -6.70 11.98 2.00
N ALA A 93 -7.30 10.81 2.12
CA ALA A 93 -8.55 10.63 2.85
C ALA A 93 -8.56 9.28 3.58
N SER A 94 -9.23 9.21 4.72
CA SER A 94 -9.39 7.98 5.48
C SER A 94 -10.75 7.88 6.15
N TYR A 95 -11.22 6.65 6.33
CA TYR A 95 -12.48 6.32 6.97
C TYR A 95 -12.35 5.05 7.80
N SER A 96 -12.91 5.06 8.99
CA SER A 96 -13.13 3.87 9.81
C SER A 96 -14.61 3.82 10.17
N GLY A 97 -15.30 2.79 9.72
CA GLY A 97 -16.72 2.60 10.01
C GLY A 97 -16.95 2.29 11.50
N ALA A 98 -18.17 2.54 11.97
CA ALA A 98 -18.52 2.37 13.39
C ALA A 98 -18.38 0.92 13.91
N LYS A 99 -18.25 -0.06 13.01
CA LYS A 99 -18.00 -1.47 13.31
C LYS A 99 -16.58 -1.92 12.94
N THR A 100 -15.62 -0.99 12.89
CA THR A 100 -14.21 -1.34 12.77
C THR A 100 -13.76 -2.05 14.04
N LEU A 101 -13.05 -3.18 13.88
CA LEU A 101 -12.73 -4.11 14.97
C LEU A 101 -11.56 -3.63 15.82
N GLY A 102 -11.67 -3.83 17.12
CA GLY A 102 -10.63 -3.60 18.13
C GLY A 102 -10.14 -2.15 18.17
N THR A 103 -8.96 -1.96 18.72
CA THR A 103 -8.26 -0.67 18.70
C THR A 103 -7.92 -0.32 17.24
N HIS A 104 -8.42 0.82 16.75
CA HIS A 104 -8.21 1.23 15.38
C HIS A 104 -7.94 2.72 15.28
N ALA A 105 -7.14 3.09 14.29
CA ALA A 105 -6.80 4.48 14.01
C ALA A 105 -6.44 4.67 12.53
N THR A 106 -6.41 5.93 12.13
CA THR A 106 -5.85 6.39 10.86
C THR A 106 -4.98 7.62 11.11
N ALA A 107 -3.97 7.81 10.26
CA ALA A 107 -3.17 9.03 10.25
C ALA A 107 -2.96 9.49 8.80
N ARG A 108 -2.92 10.80 8.59
CA ARG A 108 -2.73 11.42 7.27
C ARG A 108 -1.56 12.38 7.31
N GLY A 109 -0.76 12.36 6.27
CA GLY A 109 0.36 13.28 6.05
C GLY A 109 0.41 13.78 4.62
N ASN A 110 1.51 14.38 4.24
CA ASN A 110 1.72 14.87 2.89
C ASN A 110 2.00 13.70 1.94
N ASN A 111 1.12 13.46 0.98
CA ASN A 111 1.21 12.32 0.03
C ASN A 111 1.14 10.93 0.70
N VAL A 112 0.62 10.81 1.91
CA VAL A 112 0.62 9.54 2.65
C VAL A 112 -0.58 9.43 3.58
N VAL A 113 -1.12 8.23 3.70
CA VAL A 113 -2.15 7.88 4.68
C VAL A 113 -1.90 6.46 5.20
N ALA A 114 -2.02 6.28 6.51
CA ALA A 114 -1.95 4.99 7.16
C ALA A 114 -3.25 4.67 7.90
N ALA A 115 -3.57 3.39 7.99
CA ALA A 115 -4.75 2.90 8.69
C ALA A 115 -4.43 1.55 9.36
N GLY A 116 -5.07 1.28 10.48
CA GLY A 116 -4.95 -0.01 11.16
C GLY A 116 -6.15 -0.32 12.04
N ASN A 117 -6.39 -1.61 12.25
CA ASN A 117 -7.44 -2.15 13.09
C ASN A 117 -6.91 -3.33 13.91
N MET A 118 -7.50 -3.56 15.09
CA MET A 118 -7.03 -4.51 16.11
C MET A 118 -5.54 -4.28 16.43
N LEU A 119 -5.19 -3.01 16.59
CA LEU A 119 -3.84 -2.55 16.93
C LEU A 119 -3.61 -2.64 18.44
N THR A 120 -2.35 -2.72 18.85
CA THR A 120 -1.96 -2.60 20.27
C THR A 120 -2.14 -1.18 20.80
N THR A 121 -1.99 -0.16 19.93
CA THR A 121 -2.16 1.26 20.29
C THR A 121 -2.61 2.09 19.08
N THR A 122 -3.30 3.19 19.34
CA THR A 122 -3.76 4.14 18.30
C THR A 122 -2.64 4.96 17.66
N ASP A 123 -1.44 4.98 18.22
CA ASP A 123 -0.30 5.78 17.74
C ASP A 123 0.38 5.19 16.50
N ILE A 124 0.14 3.91 16.21
CA ILE A 124 0.82 3.16 15.15
C ILE A 124 0.69 3.84 13.79
N PRO A 125 -0.50 4.21 13.29
CA PRO A 125 -0.61 4.88 11.99
C PRO A 125 0.15 6.20 11.93
N GLN A 126 0.21 6.97 13.02
CA GLN A 126 0.98 8.22 13.04
C GLN A 126 2.48 7.96 12.93
N LYS A 127 3.01 6.97 13.65
CA LYS A 127 4.43 6.59 13.55
C LYS A 127 4.80 6.09 12.15
N MET A 128 3.88 5.39 11.47
CA MET A 128 4.07 5.01 10.07
C MET A 128 4.19 6.23 9.16
N VAL A 129 3.30 7.21 9.32
CA VAL A 129 3.30 8.47 8.54
C VAL A 129 4.58 9.25 8.81
N ASP A 130 4.96 9.46 10.07
CA ASP A 130 6.16 10.21 10.45
C ASP A 130 7.43 9.57 9.85
N THR A 131 7.53 8.23 9.90
CA THR A 131 8.67 7.50 9.33
C THR A 131 8.71 7.64 7.80
N PHE A 132 7.56 7.55 7.14
CA PHE A 132 7.45 7.72 5.70
C PHE A 132 7.87 9.14 5.26
N GLU A 133 7.45 10.18 5.97
CA GLU A 133 7.77 11.57 5.66
C GLU A 133 9.24 11.90 5.93
N ALA A 134 9.81 11.37 7.01
CA ALA A 134 11.23 11.55 7.33
C ALA A 134 12.17 10.97 6.25
N ALA A 135 11.73 9.97 5.50
CA ALA A 135 12.50 9.29 4.46
C ALA A 135 12.22 9.83 3.03
N LYS A 136 11.79 11.09 2.86
CA LYS A 136 11.31 11.67 1.59
C LYS A 136 12.27 11.53 0.40
N ASP A 137 13.57 11.47 0.65
CA ASP A 137 14.61 11.39 -0.37
C ASP A 137 14.89 9.94 -0.84
N GLN A 138 14.36 8.96 -0.14
CA GLN A 138 14.52 7.54 -0.46
C GLN A 138 13.52 7.11 -1.56
N HIS A 139 13.74 5.91 -2.11
CA HIS A 139 12.81 5.28 -3.03
C HIS A 139 11.48 4.97 -2.32
N LEU A 140 10.36 5.03 -3.06
CA LEU A 140 9.03 4.81 -2.47
C LEU A 140 8.92 3.46 -1.74
N GLY A 141 9.49 2.38 -2.32
CA GLY A 141 9.50 1.07 -1.70
C GLY A 141 10.25 1.04 -0.36
N ASP A 142 11.40 1.71 -0.26
CA ASP A 142 12.18 1.81 0.99
C ASP A 142 11.37 2.53 2.08
N ARG A 143 10.68 3.62 1.71
CA ARG A 143 9.83 4.40 2.61
C ARG A 143 8.66 3.58 3.15
N LEU A 144 8.01 2.80 2.28
CA LEU A 144 6.88 1.93 2.64
C LEU A 144 7.33 0.80 3.58
N ILE A 145 8.45 0.13 3.28
CA ILE A 145 9.01 -0.92 4.15
C ILE A 145 9.42 -0.33 5.51
N SER A 146 10.07 0.83 5.53
CA SER A 146 10.47 1.49 6.78
C SER A 146 9.27 1.85 7.66
N ALA A 147 8.16 2.30 7.05
CA ALA A 147 6.93 2.56 7.77
C ALA A 147 6.30 1.29 8.36
N MET A 148 6.36 0.15 7.65
CA MET A 148 5.88 -1.14 8.18
C MET A 148 6.72 -1.62 9.36
N ARG A 149 8.04 -1.48 9.29
CA ARG A 149 8.95 -1.74 10.43
C ARG A 149 8.63 -0.86 11.63
N ALA A 150 8.34 0.43 11.40
CA ALA A 150 7.93 1.36 12.47
C ALA A 150 6.61 0.95 13.12
N ALA A 151 5.66 0.40 12.34
CA ALA A 151 4.42 -0.14 12.89
C ALA A 151 4.67 -1.30 13.85
N ILE A 152 5.51 -2.27 13.47
CA ILE A 152 5.89 -3.41 14.32
C ILE A 152 6.64 -2.93 15.58
N ALA A 153 7.62 -2.03 15.42
CA ALA A 153 8.36 -1.47 16.55
C ALA A 153 7.48 -0.70 17.54
N ALA A 154 6.34 -0.18 17.07
CA ALA A 154 5.35 0.50 17.91
C ALA A 154 4.33 -0.44 18.57
N GLY A 155 4.42 -1.75 18.33
CA GLY A 155 3.57 -2.78 18.91
C GLY A 155 2.73 -3.56 17.90
N GLY A 156 2.55 -3.06 16.67
CA GLY A 156 1.82 -3.77 15.60
C GLY A 156 0.37 -4.09 15.93
N GLU A 157 -0.07 -5.25 15.47
CA GLU A 157 -1.37 -5.84 15.82
C GLU A 157 -1.32 -6.51 17.21
N GLU A 158 -2.48 -6.78 17.82
CA GLU A 158 -2.59 -7.51 19.08
C GLU A 158 -2.14 -8.98 19.01
N GLY A 159 -1.92 -9.51 17.82
CA GLY A 159 -1.43 -10.86 17.56
C GLY A 159 -0.35 -10.90 16.49
N PRO A 160 0.20 -12.07 16.18
CA PRO A 160 1.23 -12.20 15.17
C PRO A 160 0.69 -11.87 13.77
N VAL A 161 1.51 -11.24 12.96
CA VAL A 161 1.24 -11.04 11.53
C VAL A 161 1.83 -12.19 10.72
N HIS A 162 1.15 -12.61 9.67
CA HIS A 162 1.52 -13.78 8.86
C HIS A 162 1.64 -13.48 7.37
N SER A 163 1.10 -12.36 6.91
CA SER A 163 1.19 -11.97 5.52
C SER A 163 1.55 -10.50 5.36
N MET A 164 2.23 -10.19 4.26
CA MET A 164 2.53 -8.82 3.83
C MET A 164 2.53 -8.72 2.32
N GLY A 165 2.22 -7.54 1.80
CA GLY A 165 2.46 -7.19 0.41
C GLY A 165 2.90 -5.76 0.23
N LEU A 166 3.72 -5.56 -0.81
CA LEU A 166 4.18 -4.27 -1.32
C LEU A 166 3.79 -4.17 -2.79
N VAL A 167 2.88 -3.28 -3.11
CA VAL A 167 2.38 -3.06 -4.47
C VAL A 167 2.70 -1.64 -4.91
N MET A 168 3.34 -1.47 -6.08
CA MET A 168 3.68 -0.15 -6.61
C MET A 168 3.39 -0.04 -8.10
N VAL A 169 3.01 1.17 -8.52
CA VAL A 169 2.85 1.58 -9.92
C VAL A 169 3.65 2.85 -10.22
N ASP A 170 4.09 2.98 -11.46
CA ASP A 170 4.75 4.19 -11.96
C ASP A 170 3.99 4.71 -13.21
N LYS A 171 4.65 4.82 -14.33
CA LYS A 171 4.12 5.40 -15.60
C LYS A 171 3.45 4.37 -16.50
N VAL A 172 3.62 3.09 -16.21
CA VAL A 172 3.07 1.97 -17.01
C VAL A 172 1.74 1.48 -16.44
N SER A 173 0.94 0.78 -17.25
CA SER A 173 -0.40 0.34 -16.89
C SER A 173 -0.44 -0.91 -15.98
N TRP A 174 0.70 -1.42 -15.58
CA TRP A 174 0.84 -2.58 -14.69
C TRP A 174 1.67 -2.23 -13.44
N ASN A 175 1.59 -3.08 -12.43
CA ASN A 175 2.38 -2.93 -11.22
C ASN A 175 3.87 -3.13 -11.52
N VAL A 176 4.70 -2.13 -11.22
CA VAL A 176 6.16 -2.24 -11.32
C VAL A 176 6.76 -3.06 -10.19
N ALA A 177 6.04 -3.19 -9.08
CA ALA A 177 6.29 -4.17 -8.03
C ALA A 177 4.97 -4.71 -7.50
N ASP A 178 4.88 -6.03 -7.29
CA ASP A 178 3.81 -6.73 -6.61
C ASP A 178 4.46 -7.89 -5.84
N LEU A 179 4.99 -7.56 -4.67
CA LEU A 179 5.77 -8.47 -3.84
C LEU A 179 4.90 -8.94 -2.67
N ARG A 180 4.80 -10.25 -2.48
CA ARG A 180 3.90 -10.84 -1.51
C ARG A 180 4.57 -11.92 -0.68
N VAL A 181 4.32 -11.87 0.60
CA VAL A 181 4.45 -12.97 1.54
C VAL A 181 3.04 -13.36 1.92
N ASP A 182 2.50 -14.38 1.28
CA ASP A 182 1.08 -14.75 1.42
C ASP A 182 0.79 -15.47 2.73
N TRP A 183 1.79 -16.17 3.29
CA TRP A 183 1.77 -16.75 4.63
C TRP A 183 3.18 -17.12 5.08
N THR A 184 3.52 -16.78 6.33
CA THR A 184 4.72 -17.26 7.02
C THR A 184 4.47 -17.39 8.51
N GLU A 185 5.20 -18.28 9.16
CA GLU A 185 5.31 -18.34 10.63
C GLU A 185 6.51 -17.48 11.13
N GLY A 186 7.29 -16.92 10.20
CA GLY A 186 8.38 -15.99 10.49
C GLY A 186 7.91 -14.54 10.53
N ASP A 187 8.78 -13.62 10.10
CA ASP A 187 8.49 -12.19 10.02
C ASP A 187 8.14 -11.80 8.57
N PRO A 188 6.85 -11.59 8.23
CA PRO A 188 6.45 -11.26 6.88
C PRO A 188 6.98 -9.90 6.42
N ILE A 189 7.25 -8.97 7.35
CA ILE A 189 7.78 -7.65 7.02
C ILE A 189 9.22 -7.79 6.52
N GLU A 190 10.07 -8.53 7.25
CA GLU A 190 11.46 -8.72 6.86
C GLU A 190 11.61 -9.64 5.63
N GLU A 191 10.74 -10.64 5.47
CA GLU A 191 10.71 -11.46 4.26
C GLU A 191 10.32 -10.64 3.02
N CYS A 192 9.30 -9.76 3.12
CA CYS A 192 8.93 -8.86 2.04
C CYS A 192 10.02 -7.80 1.77
N ALA A 193 10.69 -7.30 2.82
CA ALA A 193 11.84 -6.41 2.68
C ALA A 193 12.98 -7.07 1.91
N ALA A 194 13.26 -8.35 2.18
CA ALA A 194 14.28 -9.11 1.44
C ALA A 194 13.90 -9.31 -0.04
N LEU A 195 12.61 -9.51 -0.35
CA LEU A 195 12.11 -9.54 -1.73
C LEU A 195 12.30 -8.18 -2.40
N TRP A 196 12.01 -7.08 -1.69
CA TRP A 196 12.21 -5.73 -2.21
C TRP A 196 13.69 -5.44 -2.51
N GLU A 197 14.61 -5.80 -1.64
CA GLU A 197 16.06 -5.62 -1.87
C GLU A 197 16.55 -6.33 -3.14
N ARG A 198 15.99 -7.49 -3.46
CA ARG A 198 16.27 -8.21 -4.71
C ARG A 198 15.63 -7.52 -5.92
N TRP A 199 14.36 -7.11 -5.79
CA TRP A 199 13.57 -6.59 -6.90
C TRP A 199 13.96 -5.17 -7.30
N ARG A 200 14.30 -4.31 -6.34
CA ARG A 200 14.56 -2.87 -6.61
C ARG A 200 15.65 -2.62 -7.65
N GLY A 201 16.64 -3.50 -7.74
CA GLY A 201 17.71 -3.41 -8.73
C GLY A 201 17.33 -3.86 -10.14
N GLU A 202 16.25 -4.66 -10.24
CA GLU A 202 15.78 -5.25 -11.49
C GLU A 202 14.56 -4.54 -12.08
N MET A 203 13.82 -3.82 -11.25
CA MET A 203 12.50 -3.27 -11.59
C MET A 203 12.49 -2.48 -12.90
N ASP A 204 13.42 -1.54 -13.07
CA ASP A 204 13.50 -0.69 -14.27
C ASP A 204 13.90 -1.50 -15.51
N ALA A 205 14.76 -2.52 -15.35
CA ALA A 205 15.14 -3.43 -16.43
C ALA A 205 13.95 -4.23 -16.93
N TYR A 206 13.04 -4.69 -16.03
CA TYR A 206 11.81 -5.38 -16.44
C TYR A 206 10.82 -4.47 -17.16
N VAL A 207 10.70 -3.20 -16.76
CA VAL A 207 9.91 -2.20 -17.49
C VAL A 207 10.50 -1.99 -18.89
N THR A 208 11.82 -1.85 -19.00
CA THR A 208 12.51 -1.68 -20.30
C THR A 208 12.32 -2.91 -21.17
N ARG A 209 12.44 -4.13 -20.64
CA ARG A 209 12.22 -5.38 -21.40
C ARG A 209 10.81 -5.47 -21.98
N ALA A 210 9.81 -5.00 -21.22
CA ALA A 210 8.43 -4.99 -21.70
C ALA A 210 8.17 -3.96 -22.81
N LEU A 211 8.79 -2.77 -22.74
CA LEU A 211 8.53 -1.67 -23.67
C LEU A 211 9.47 -1.64 -24.87
N ASN A 212 10.73 -2.02 -24.67
CA ASN A 212 11.79 -2.02 -25.68
C ASN A 212 12.78 -3.17 -25.45
N PRO A 213 12.40 -4.41 -25.79
CA PRO A 213 13.22 -5.59 -25.48
C PRO A 213 14.62 -5.56 -26.13
N SER A 214 14.75 -4.96 -27.31
CA SER A 214 16.05 -4.86 -28.00
C SER A 214 17.04 -3.89 -27.34
N GLY A 215 16.55 -2.95 -26.52
CA GLY A 215 17.37 -2.00 -25.78
C GLY A 215 17.51 -2.36 -24.28
N ALA A 216 16.97 -3.49 -23.86
CA ALA A 216 17.00 -3.91 -22.49
C ALA A 216 18.33 -4.57 -22.10
N PRO A 217 18.78 -4.47 -20.84
CA PRO A 217 19.94 -5.21 -20.37
C PRO A 217 19.69 -6.71 -20.41
N SER A 218 20.76 -7.49 -20.63
CA SER A 218 20.76 -8.95 -20.51
C SER A 218 20.24 -9.38 -19.12
N TYR A 219 19.59 -10.54 -19.06
CA TYR A 219 19.20 -11.17 -17.78
C TYR A 219 20.42 -11.65 -16.99
N GLY A 220 21.57 -11.88 -17.63
CA GLY A 220 22.77 -12.39 -16.98
C GLY A 220 22.64 -13.83 -16.49
N VAL A 221 21.72 -14.62 -17.09
CA VAL A 221 21.47 -16.01 -16.73
C VAL A 221 21.81 -16.95 -17.89
N PRO A 222 22.07 -18.26 -17.63
CA PRO A 222 22.30 -19.24 -18.70
C PRO A 222 21.14 -19.26 -19.69
N GLY A 223 21.45 -19.17 -20.99
CA GLY A 223 20.47 -19.13 -22.07
C GLY A 223 20.05 -17.71 -22.54
N ASP A 224 20.47 -16.68 -21.84
CA ASP A 224 20.36 -15.29 -22.27
C ASP A 224 21.60 -14.93 -23.11
N LEU A 225 21.44 -14.79 -24.42
CA LEU A 225 22.51 -14.56 -25.42
C LEU A 225 22.62 -13.09 -25.80
#